data_b4fe6b1af39ce6713d0530e573f1bde0
#
_entry.id   b4fe6b1af39ce6713d0530e573f1bde0
#
_cell.length_a   1.000
_cell.length_b   1.000
_cell.length_c   1.000
_cell.angle_alpha   90.00
_cell.angle_beta   90.00
_cell.angle_gamma   90.00
#
_symmetry.space_group_name_H-M   'P 1'
#
loop_
_entity.id
_entity.type
_entity.pdbx_description
1 polymer ?
#
loop_
_entity_poly.entity_id
_entity_poly.type
_entity_poly.pdbx_seq_one_letter_code
_entity_poly.pdbx_strand_id
1 'polypeptide(L)'
;FEDAQARFSSVEPLSLLPGQTPQIHAAEAANPCDARFSDALAATLGFNPYGDARYTDDAGNTTYTETGYALSISASGELLLRADVQSTRFQAASGEQAELVECARSLLSAMTAGVNSDARLYLTDLEQNGSESVCTFDYFLSGIPVLPASGYGAEVRFSGTSIVQVRLVLRAYTLTTQTLSVLPPAP
;
A
#
# COMPACT_ATOMS: atom_id res chain seq x y z
N PHE A 1 1.95 5.23 22.54
CA PHE A 1 1.18 4.68 21.41
C PHE A 1 -0.34 4.74 21.63
N GLU A 2 -0.83 4.93 22.86
CA GLU A 2 -2.22 5.33 23.14
C GLU A 2 -2.57 6.70 22.52
N ASP A 3 -1.58 7.53 22.26
CA ASP A 3 -1.78 8.88 21.69
C ASP A 3 -2.17 8.91 20.21
N ALA A 4 -1.91 7.87 19.43
CA ALA A 4 -2.27 7.90 18.01
C ALA A 4 -3.79 7.74 17.82
N GLN A 5 -4.44 6.88 18.59
CA GLN A 5 -5.91 6.79 18.60
C GLN A 5 -6.56 8.01 19.23
N ALA A 6 -5.94 8.59 20.27
CA ALA A 6 -6.41 9.82 20.90
C ALA A 6 -6.32 11.04 19.98
N ARG A 7 -5.36 11.09 19.05
CA ARG A 7 -5.27 12.18 18.06
C ARG A 7 -6.40 12.20 17.06
N PHE A 8 -6.96 11.05 16.70
CA PHE A 8 -8.14 10.98 15.81
C PHE A 8 -9.45 11.26 16.55
N SER A 9 -9.53 11.00 17.85
CA SER A 9 -10.72 11.30 18.65
C SER A 9 -10.80 12.75 19.12
N SER A 10 -9.69 13.50 19.08
CA SER A 10 -9.60 14.91 19.47
C SER A 10 -9.62 15.89 18.29
N VAL A 11 -9.93 15.44 17.07
CA VAL A 11 -10.27 16.37 15.99
C VAL A 11 -11.54 17.08 16.44
N GLU A 12 -11.38 18.34 16.87
CA GLU A 12 -12.52 19.21 17.10
C GLU A 12 -13.48 19.06 15.92
N PRO A 13 -14.78 18.82 16.17
CA PRO A 13 -15.73 18.71 15.08
C PRO A 13 -15.53 19.97 14.22
N LEU A 14 -15.19 19.76 12.95
CA LEU A 14 -15.05 20.85 11.99
C LEU A 14 -16.26 21.74 12.18
N SER A 15 -16.06 22.91 12.79
CA SER A 15 -17.11 23.90 12.94
C SER A 15 -17.41 24.42 11.54
N LEU A 16 -18.31 23.74 10.85
CA LEU A 16 -18.80 24.19 9.57
C LEU A 16 -19.43 25.56 9.78
N LEU A 17 -18.99 26.51 9.01
CA LEU A 17 -19.66 27.80 8.95
C LEU A 17 -21.14 27.53 8.64
N PRO A 18 -22.08 28.24 9.32
CA PRO A 18 -23.49 28.06 9.06
C PRO A 18 -23.80 28.22 7.56
N GLY A 19 -24.38 27.18 6.96
CA GLY A 19 -24.74 27.16 5.54
C GLY A 19 -23.75 26.39 4.61
N GLN A 20 -22.64 25.87 5.10
CA GLN A 20 -21.77 24.99 4.31
C GLN A 20 -22.11 23.52 4.58
N THR A 21 -22.55 22.83 3.56
CA THR A 21 -22.70 21.38 3.59
C THR A 21 -21.36 20.78 3.13
N PRO A 22 -20.70 19.91 3.92
CA PRO A 22 -19.47 19.27 3.47
C PRO A 22 -19.77 18.44 2.24
N GLN A 23 -18.97 18.63 1.20
CA GLN A 23 -19.04 17.85 -0.02
C GLN A 23 -17.94 16.79 0.01
N ILE A 24 -18.33 15.54 -0.16
CA ILE A 24 -17.40 14.42 -0.35
C ILE A 24 -17.35 14.14 -1.84
N HIS A 25 -16.17 14.17 -2.40
CA HIS A 25 -15.96 13.72 -3.77
C HIS A 25 -15.98 12.20 -3.82
N ALA A 26 -16.74 11.64 -4.74
CA ALA A 26 -16.66 10.22 -5.03
C ALA A 26 -15.33 9.94 -5.75
N ALA A 27 -14.69 8.84 -5.42
CA ALA A 27 -13.53 8.34 -6.13
C ALA A 27 -13.85 6.97 -6.74
N GLU A 28 -13.39 6.74 -7.95
CA GLU A 28 -13.45 5.43 -8.59
C GLU A 28 -12.15 4.68 -8.30
N ALA A 29 -12.29 3.40 -7.95
CA ALA A 29 -11.17 2.50 -7.74
C ALA A 29 -11.08 1.51 -8.91
N ALA A 30 -9.94 1.46 -9.57
CA ALA A 30 -9.66 0.50 -10.64
C ALA A 30 -8.52 -0.44 -10.24
N ASN A 31 -8.58 -1.67 -10.72
CA ASN A 31 -7.48 -2.61 -10.60
C ASN A 31 -6.55 -2.45 -11.82
N PRO A 32 -5.30 -2.00 -11.64
CA PRO A 32 -4.35 -1.83 -12.74
C PRO A 32 -3.59 -3.11 -13.11
N CYS A 33 -3.80 -4.23 -12.39
CA CYS A 33 -3.05 -5.47 -12.58
C CYS A 33 -3.55 -6.22 -13.81
N ASP A 34 -2.96 -5.94 -14.96
CA ASP A 34 -2.98 -6.81 -16.15
C ASP A 34 -1.65 -7.57 -16.30
N ALA A 35 -1.57 -8.45 -17.28
CA ALA A 35 -0.36 -9.25 -17.53
C ALA A 35 0.86 -8.37 -17.86
N ARG A 36 0.67 -7.27 -18.58
CA ARG A 36 1.75 -6.34 -18.95
C ARG A 36 2.28 -5.59 -17.75
N PHE A 37 1.38 -5.12 -16.89
CA PHE A 37 1.75 -4.48 -15.63
C PHE A 37 2.50 -5.47 -14.73
N SER A 38 2.00 -6.70 -14.60
CA SER A 38 2.59 -7.74 -13.76
C SER A 38 4.02 -8.08 -14.19
N ASP A 39 4.26 -8.26 -15.48
CA ASP A 39 5.58 -8.54 -16.02
C ASP A 39 6.55 -7.34 -15.85
N ALA A 40 6.06 -6.12 -16.05
CA ALA A 40 6.85 -4.89 -15.86
C ALA A 40 7.22 -4.69 -14.38
N LEU A 41 6.28 -4.94 -13.47
CA LEU A 41 6.53 -4.88 -12.02
C LEU A 41 7.55 -5.95 -11.59
N ALA A 42 7.40 -7.19 -12.05
CA ALA A 42 8.33 -8.26 -11.77
C ALA A 42 9.76 -7.87 -12.22
N ALA A 43 9.91 -7.34 -13.43
CA ALA A 43 11.20 -6.87 -13.94
C ALA A 43 11.77 -5.72 -13.09
N THR A 44 10.94 -4.76 -12.67
CA THR A 44 11.35 -3.64 -11.79
C THR A 44 11.88 -4.12 -10.45
N LEU A 45 11.28 -5.18 -9.90
CA LEU A 45 11.70 -5.80 -8.65
C LEU A 45 12.86 -6.80 -8.83
N GLY A 46 13.36 -6.96 -10.06
CA GLY A 46 14.50 -7.81 -10.40
C GLY A 46 14.16 -9.27 -10.60
N PHE A 47 12.90 -9.63 -10.77
CA PHE A 47 12.49 -10.96 -11.22
C PHE A 47 12.60 -11.08 -12.74
N ASN A 48 12.84 -12.29 -13.23
CA ASN A 48 12.78 -12.57 -14.66
C ASN A 48 11.33 -12.89 -15.09
N PRO A 49 10.64 -11.98 -15.80
CA PRO A 49 9.25 -12.21 -16.17
C PRO A 49 9.07 -13.27 -17.27
N TYR A 50 10.17 -13.69 -17.93
CA TYR A 50 10.16 -14.65 -19.05
C TYR A 50 10.80 -15.98 -18.69
N GLY A 51 11.19 -16.19 -17.42
CA GLY A 51 11.83 -17.42 -16.96
C GLY A 51 10.85 -18.53 -16.67
N ASP A 52 11.38 -19.76 -16.51
CA ASP A 52 10.60 -20.97 -16.14
C ASP A 52 9.97 -20.85 -14.74
N ALA A 53 10.41 -19.91 -13.95
CA ALA A 53 9.90 -19.63 -12.59
C ALA A 53 8.67 -18.71 -12.55
N ARG A 54 8.08 -18.39 -13.71
CA ARG A 54 6.80 -17.70 -13.82
C ARG A 54 5.67 -18.71 -13.98
N TYR A 55 4.66 -18.62 -13.13
CA TYR A 55 3.47 -19.48 -13.19
C TYR A 55 2.21 -18.60 -13.10
N THR A 56 1.24 -18.88 -13.93
CA THR A 56 -0.10 -18.26 -13.85
C THR A 56 -1.14 -19.36 -13.69
N ASP A 57 -1.96 -19.27 -12.64
CA ASP A 57 -3.03 -20.21 -12.38
C ASP A 57 -4.30 -19.93 -13.19
N ASP A 58 -5.30 -20.82 -13.10
CA ASP A 58 -6.58 -20.70 -13.81
C ASP A 58 -7.43 -19.51 -13.34
N ALA A 59 -7.16 -18.98 -12.14
CA ALA A 59 -7.81 -17.78 -11.61
C ALA A 59 -7.14 -16.48 -12.08
N GLY A 60 -6.04 -16.57 -12.85
CA GLY A 60 -5.30 -15.43 -13.36
C GLY A 60 -4.29 -14.84 -12.38
N ASN A 61 -4.02 -15.52 -11.26
CA ASN A 61 -2.97 -15.11 -10.35
C ASN A 61 -1.61 -15.50 -10.92
N THR A 62 -0.65 -14.59 -10.93
CA THR A 62 0.69 -14.82 -11.44
C THR A 62 1.71 -14.82 -10.32
N THR A 63 2.57 -15.82 -10.29
CA THR A 63 3.67 -15.95 -9.32
C THR A 63 5.00 -16.00 -10.07
N TYR A 64 5.96 -15.20 -9.58
CA TYR A 64 7.35 -15.18 -10.01
C TYR A 64 8.20 -15.67 -8.84
N THR A 65 9.10 -16.62 -9.10
CA THR A 65 9.94 -17.20 -8.05
C THR A 65 11.41 -17.07 -8.46
N GLU A 66 12.24 -16.68 -7.52
CA GLU A 66 13.70 -16.70 -7.62
C GLU A 66 14.29 -17.19 -6.29
N THR A 67 15.59 -17.47 -6.27
CA THR A 67 16.26 -17.94 -5.05
C THR A 67 16.08 -16.92 -3.93
N GLY A 68 15.39 -17.31 -2.87
CA GLY A 68 15.12 -16.48 -1.69
C GLY A 68 14.00 -15.45 -1.85
N TYR A 69 13.28 -15.41 -2.99
CA TYR A 69 12.22 -14.44 -3.26
C TYR A 69 11.03 -15.05 -4.00
N ALA A 70 9.84 -14.61 -3.66
CA ALA A 70 8.62 -14.91 -4.40
C ALA A 70 7.72 -13.69 -4.47
N LEU A 71 7.22 -13.37 -5.66
CA LEU A 71 6.24 -12.31 -5.91
C LEU A 71 4.98 -12.95 -6.47
N SER A 72 3.86 -12.80 -5.76
CA SER A 72 2.54 -13.22 -6.23
C SER A 72 1.67 -12.00 -6.49
N ILE A 73 1.01 -11.98 -7.64
CA ILE A 73 0.10 -10.91 -8.06
C ILE A 73 -1.23 -11.57 -8.37
N SER A 74 -2.26 -11.23 -7.61
CA SER A 74 -3.60 -11.77 -7.82
C SER A 74 -4.33 -11.01 -8.93
N ALA A 75 -5.26 -11.70 -9.58
CA ALA A 75 -6.18 -11.06 -10.53
C ALA A 75 -7.04 -9.96 -9.90
N SER A 76 -7.21 -9.97 -8.56
CA SER A 76 -7.90 -8.92 -7.82
C SER A 76 -7.04 -7.71 -7.50
N GLY A 77 -5.73 -7.72 -7.84
CA GLY A 77 -4.81 -6.61 -7.55
C GLY A 77 -4.17 -6.67 -6.17
N GLU A 78 -4.16 -7.82 -5.53
CA GLU A 78 -3.39 -8.03 -4.31
C GLU A 78 -1.99 -8.54 -4.66
N LEU A 79 -0.97 -7.88 -4.17
CA LEU A 79 0.43 -8.21 -4.36
C LEU A 79 1.01 -8.73 -3.05
N LEU A 80 1.75 -9.82 -3.15
CA LEU A 80 2.47 -10.42 -2.04
C LEU A 80 3.92 -10.70 -2.46
N LEU A 81 4.85 -9.90 -1.96
CA LEU A 81 6.28 -10.17 -2.05
C LEU A 81 6.72 -10.87 -0.76
N ARG A 82 7.43 -11.97 -0.88
CA ARG A 82 8.09 -12.69 0.22
C ARG A 82 9.57 -12.80 -0.06
N ALA A 83 10.37 -12.66 0.98
CA ALA A 83 11.80 -12.86 0.92
C ALA A 83 12.27 -13.67 2.12
N ASP A 84 13.29 -14.50 1.93
CA ASP A 84 13.94 -15.20 3.04
C ASP A 84 14.68 -14.17 3.92
N VAL A 85 14.78 -14.45 5.22
CA VAL A 85 15.43 -13.58 6.22
C VAL A 85 16.89 -13.25 5.85
N GLN A 86 17.56 -14.12 5.12
CA GLN A 86 18.94 -13.91 4.66
C GLN A 86 19.05 -13.14 3.35
N SER A 87 17.93 -12.73 2.78
CA SER A 87 17.89 -11.99 1.53
C SER A 87 18.30 -10.54 1.73
N THR A 88 19.16 -10.02 0.86
CA THR A 88 19.73 -8.67 0.98
C THR A 88 19.23 -7.69 -0.07
N ARG A 89 18.40 -8.14 -1.02
CA ARG A 89 17.91 -7.30 -2.13
C ARG A 89 17.10 -6.09 -1.64
N PHE A 90 16.26 -6.31 -0.60
CA PHE A 90 15.40 -5.28 -0.02
C PHE A 90 15.79 -5.10 1.44
N GLN A 91 16.76 -4.21 1.69
CA GLN A 91 17.33 -4.02 3.02
C GLN A 91 17.46 -2.53 3.34
N ALA A 92 17.06 -2.15 4.55
CA ALA A 92 17.30 -0.82 5.08
C ALA A 92 18.78 -0.64 5.47
N ALA A 93 19.28 0.58 5.43
CA ALA A 93 20.65 0.90 5.79
C ALA A 93 20.96 0.62 7.26
N SER A 94 19.96 0.78 8.14
CA SER A 94 20.05 0.45 9.56
C SER A 94 18.68 0.03 10.11
N GLY A 95 18.64 -0.41 11.37
CA GLY A 95 17.40 -0.72 12.09
C GLY A 95 16.70 0.50 12.69
N GLU A 96 17.16 1.72 12.39
CA GLU A 96 16.49 2.93 12.84
C GLU A 96 15.14 3.12 12.12
N GLN A 97 14.14 3.62 12.84
CA GLN A 97 12.78 3.78 12.32
C GLN A 97 12.74 4.55 11.00
N ALA A 98 13.49 5.63 10.90
CA ALA A 98 13.53 6.46 9.70
C ALA A 98 14.05 5.68 8.47
N GLU A 99 15.08 4.86 8.66
CA GLU A 99 15.67 4.04 7.59
C GLU A 99 14.74 2.90 7.16
N LEU A 100 14.05 2.26 8.12
CA LEU A 100 13.05 1.23 7.81
C LEU A 100 11.88 1.83 7.00
N VAL A 101 11.37 2.98 7.43
CA VAL A 101 10.28 3.67 6.73
C VAL A 101 10.68 4.11 5.33
N GLU A 102 11.90 4.65 5.17
CA GLU A 102 12.38 5.11 3.85
C GLU A 102 12.61 3.93 2.91
N CYS A 103 13.13 2.82 3.42
CA CYS A 103 13.27 1.57 2.66
C CYS A 103 11.89 1.05 2.20
N ALA A 104 10.91 0.99 3.11
CA ALA A 104 9.54 0.58 2.80
C ALA A 104 8.90 1.49 1.75
N ARG A 105 9.01 2.82 1.94
CA ARG A 105 8.48 3.83 1.02
C ARG A 105 9.10 3.70 -0.37
N SER A 106 10.42 3.55 -0.45
CA SER A 106 11.14 3.40 -1.71
C SER A 106 10.67 2.16 -2.49
N LEU A 107 10.53 1.01 -1.79
CA LEU A 107 10.03 -0.20 -2.41
C LEU A 107 8.58 -0.06 -2.88
N LEU A 108 7.68 0.48 -2.04
CA LEU A 108 6.28 0.72 -2.42
C LEU A 108 6.16 1.71 -3.59
N SER A 109 7.02 2.73 -3.63
CA SER A 109 7.09 3.67 -4.76
C SER A 109 7.48 2.95 -6.05
N ALA A 110 8.45 2.05 -6.01
CA ALA A 110 8.82 1.22 -7.16
C ALA A 110 7.68 0.29 -7.59
N MET A 111 6.97 -0.31 -6.63
CA MET A 111 5.83 -1.21 -6.89
C MET A 111 4.62 -0.49 -7.51
N THR A 112 4.46 0.81 -7.24
CA THR A 112 3.33 1.61 -7.72
C THR A 112 3.67 2.55 -8.89
N ALA A 113 4.92 2.57 -9.36
CA ALA A 113 5.41 3.55 -10.34
C ALA A 113 4.66 3.53 -11.67
N GLY A 114 4.11 2.38 -12.07
CA GLY A 114 3.33 2.24 -13.33
C GLY A 114 1.83 2.55 -13.17
N VAL A 115 1.38 2.90 -11.98
CA VAL A 115 -0.05 3.12 -11.69
C VAL A 115 -0.40 4.59 -11.84
N ASN A 116 -1.31 4.90 -12.76
CA ASN A 116 -1.87 6.23 -12.88
C ASN A 116 -2.99 6.40 -11.85
N SER A 117 -2.69 7.05 -10.72
CA SER A 117 -3.60 7.25 -9.60
C SER A 117 -3.42 8.63 -8.98
N ASP A 118 -4.53 9.26 -8.60
CA ASP A 118 -4.53 10.52 -7.85
C ASP A 118 -4.23 10.28 -6.35
N ALA A 119 -4.42 9.05 -5.87
CA ALA A 119 -4.09 8.68 -4.50
C ALA A 119 -2.62 8.27 -4.36
N ARG A 120 -2.08 8.50 -3.17
CA ARG A 120 -0.72 8.14 -2.76
C ARG A 120 -0.75 7.34 -1.47
N LEU A 121 0.24 6.46 -1.29
CA LEU A 121 0.46 5.73 -0.05
C LEU A 121 1.25 6.59 0.94
N TYR A 122 0.74 6.72 2.15
CA TYR A 122 1.39 7.39 3.28
C TYR A 122 1.48 6.44 4.46
N LEU A 123 2.58 6.51 5.20
CA LEU A 123 2.75 5.77 6.44
C LEU A 123 1.70 6.22 7.45
N THR A 124 0.95 5.27 7.99
CA THR A 124 -0.07 5.50 9.02
C THR A 124 0.30 4.86 10.35
N ASP A 125 1.12 3.79 10.32
CA ASP A 125 1.58 3.16 11.54
C ASP A 125 2.97 2.51 11.37
N LEU A 126 3.72 2.42 12.48
CA LEU A 126 4.98 1.70 12.60
C LEU A 126 5.04 0.99 13.94
N GLU A 127 4.91 -0.31 13.90
CA GLU A 127 5.09 -1.18 15.06
C GLU A 127 6.50 -1.77 15.07
N GLN A 128 7.16 -1.76 16.24
CA GLN A 128 8.43 -2.45 16.44
C GLN A 128 8.33 -3.40 17.62
N ASN A 129 8.70 -4.65 17.40
CA ASN A 129 8.68 -5.68 18.43
C ASN A 129 9.96 -6.54 18.34
N GLY A 130 10.96 -6.16 19.11
CA GLY A 130 12.29 -6.77 19.06
C GLY A 130 12.98 -6.55 17.71
N SER A 131 13.28 -7.62 17.01
CA SER A 131 13.87 -7.56 15.65
C SER A 131 12.84 -7.45 14.53
N GLU A 132 11.56 -7.54 14.85
CA GLU A 132 10.49 -7.41 13.85
C GLU A 132 9.94 -5.99 13.83
N SER A 133 9.70 -5.48 12.64
CA SER A 133 9.05 -4.18 12.45
C SER A 133 8.01 -4.29 11.34
N VAL A 134 6.90 -3.58 11.52
CA VAL A 134 5.80 -3.53 10.55
C VAL A 134 5.48 -2.08 10.25
N CYS A 135 5.60 -1.70 8.99
CA CYS A 135 5.17 -0.40 8.49
C CYS A 135 3.83 -0.57 7.77
N THR A 136 2.80 0.15 8.19
CA THR A 136 1.48 0.18 7.55
C THR A 136 1.29 1.48 6.79
N PHE A 137 0.78 1.36 5.57
CA PHE A 137 0.53 2.50 4.69
C PHE A 137 -0.90 2.46 4.19
N ASP A 138 -1.54 3.63 4.15
CA ASP A 138 -2.86 3.79 3.59
C ASP A 138 -2.86 4.76 2.42
N TYR A 139 -3.85 4.61 1.55
CA TYR A 139 -4.06 5.54 0.45
C TYR A 139 -4.66 6.84 0.94
N PHE A 140 -4.13 7.95 0.45
CA PHE A 140 -4.69 9.29 0.64
C PHE A 140 -4.95 9.93 -0.70
N LEU A 141 -6.13 10.49 -0.86
CA LEU A 141 -6.59 11.21 -2.02
C LEU A 141 -6.83 12.67 -1.63
N SER A 142 -6.00 13.57 -2.13
CA SER A 142 -6.06 15.00 -1.76
C SER A 142 -6.04 15.25 -0.23
N GLY A 143 -5.25 14.44 0.51
CA GLY A 143 -5.13 14.55 1.97
C GLY A 143 -6.23 13.83 2.77
N ILE A 144 -7.18 13.20 2.11
CA ILE A 144 -8.25 12.43 2.74
C ILE A 144 -7.91 10.94 2.69
N PRO A 145 -7.95 10.20 3.81
CA PRO A 145 -7.69 8.78 3.81
C PRO A 145 -8.75 8.03 3.01
N VAL A 146 -8.31 7.11 2.16
CA VAL A 146 -9.16 6.16 1.46
C VAL A 146 -9.15 4.86 2.24
N LEU A 147 -10.30 4.41 2.71
CA LEU A 147 -10.44 3.16 3.46
C LEU A 147 -10.71 2.00 2.49
N PRO A 148 -9.71 1.19 2.14
CA PRO A 148 -9.93 0.00 1.34
C PRO A 148 -10.66 -1.06 2.18
N ALA A 149 -11.41 -1.95 1.52
CA ALA A 149 -12.12 -3.04 2.18
C ALA A 149 -11.18 -4.01 2.92
N SER A 150 -9.90 -4.03 2.56
CA SER A 150 -8.84 -4.81 3.22
C SER A 150 -8.39 -4.26 4.58
N GLY A 151 -8.79 -3.02 4.91
CA GLY A 151 -8.37 -2.33 6.14
C GLY A 151 -7.00 -1.65 6.06
N TYR A 152 -6.22 -1.89 4.98
CA TYR A 152 -4.91 -1.22 4.74
C TYR A 152 -4.64 -1.13 3.23
N GLY A 153 -3.80 -0.18 2.84
CA GLY A 153 -3.28 -0.06 1.47
C GLY A 153 -2.06 -0.94 1.24
N ALA A 154 -1.09 -0.89 2.15
CA ALA A 154 0.10 -1.73 2.13
C ALA A 154 0.63 -2.02 3.53
N GLU A 155 1.29 -3.16 3.68
CA GLU A 155 2.00 -3.59 4.88
C GLU A 155 3.40 -4.09 4.49
N VAL A 156 4.44 -3.56 5.12
CA VAL A 156 5.84 -3.96 4.91
C VAL A 156 6.40 -4.49 6.23
N ARG A 157 6.82 -5.75 6.22
CA ARG A 157 7.40 -6.44 7.39
C ARG A 157 8.88 -6.60 7.24
N PHE A 158 9.59 -6.28 8.31
CA PHE A 158 11.03 -6.43 8.43
C PHE A 158 11.38 -7.49 9.47
N SER A 159 12.51 -8.19 9.23
CA SER A 159 13.25 -8.93 10.23
C SER A 159 14.65 -8.30 10.31
N GLY A 160 14.96 -7.63 11.43
CA GLY A 160 16.10 -6.73 11.51
C GLY A 160 15.98 -5.60 10.49
N THR A 161 16.93 -5.53 9.55
CA THR A 161 16.93 -4.53 8.46
C THR A 161 16.36 -5.08 7.14
N SER A 162 16.11 -6.38 7.04
CA SER A 162 15.67 -7.03 5.80
C SER A 162 14.15 -7.06 5.69
N ILE A 163 13.60 -6.66 4.53
CA ILE A 163 12.19 -6.85 4.22
C ILE A 163 11.97 -8.35 3.96
N VAL A 164 11.06 -8.95 4.74
CA VAL A 164 10.69 -10.36 4.62
C VAL A 164 9.32 -10.55 3.98
N GLN A 165 8.47 -9.51 4.04
CA GLN A 165 7.16 -9.56 3.40
C GLN A 165 6.68 -8.17 3.04
N VAL A 166 6.05 -8.04 1.87
CA VAL A 166 5.22 -6.89 1.50
C VAL A 166 3.87 -7.40 1.06
N ARG A 167 2.82 -6.82 1.62
CA ARG A 167 1.45 -6.94 1.12
C ARG A 167 1.02 -5.58 0.58
N LEU A 168 0.49 -5.55 -0.61
CA LEU A 168 0.00 -4.32 -1.23
C LEU A 168 -1.33 -4.60 -1.94
N VAL A 169 -2.35 -3.85 -1.59
CA VAL A 169 -3.63 -3.85 -2.32
C VAL A 169 -3.56 -2.75 -3.36
N LEU A 170 -3.15 -3.12 -4.57
CA LEU A 170 -2.93 -2.15 -5.64
C LEU A 170 -4.26 -1.68 -6.23
N ARG A 171 -4.49 -0.38 -6.16
CA ARG A 171 -5.65 0.31 -6.73
C ARG A 171 -5.22 1.63 -7.35
N ALA A 172 -5.80 1.94 -8.49
CA ALA A 172 -5.76 3.27 -9.07
C ALA A 172 -7.04 4.00 -8.65
N TYR A 173 -6.90 5.11 -7.94
CA TYR A 173 -8.02 5.95 -7.54
C TYR A 173 -8.04 7.20 -8.39
N THR A 174 -9.21 7.52 -8.93
CA THR A 174 -9.43 8.73 -9.72
C THR A 174 -10.57 9.53 -9.08
N LEU A 175 -10.33 10.83 -8.85
CA LEU A 175 -11.38 11.75 -8.39
C LEU A 175 -12.44 11.89 -9.49
N THR A 176 -13.70 11.72 -9.10
CA THR A 176 -14.81 11.97 -10.01
C THR A 176 -15.36 13.39 -9.78
N THR A 177 -16.13 13.87 -10.73
CA THR A 177 -16.87 15.14 -10.59
C THR A 177 -18.13 15.00 -9.73
N GLN A 178 -18.47 13.78 -9.31
CA GLN A 178 -19.63 13.54 -8.46
C GLN A 178 -19.32 13.94 -7.03
N THR A 179 -20.20 14.77 -6.48
CA THR A 179 -20.14 15.18 -5.08
C THR A 179 -21.33 14.61 -4.33
N LEU A 180 -21.07 14.09 -3.15
CA LEU A 180 -22.10 13.67 -2.21
C LEU A 180 -22.19 14.70 -1.10
N SER A 181 -23.40 15.20 -0.85
CA SER A 181 -23.65 16.07 0.32
C SER A 181 -23.84 15.18 1.55
N VAL A 182 -23.03 15.42 2.58
CA VAL A 182 -23.19 14.73 3.87
C VAL A 182 -24.22 15.53 4.68
N LEU A 183 -25.32 14.88 5.01
CA LEU A 183 -26.28 15.48 5.94
C LEU A 183 -25.60 15.57 7.33
N PRO A 184 -25.72 16.72 8.01
CA PRO A 184 -25.27 16.83 9.39
C PRO A 184 -26.00 15.78 10.24
N PRO A 185 -25.35 15.22 11.29
CA PRO A 185 -26.02 14.33 12.21
C PRO A 185 -27.29 15.03 12.74
N ALA A 186 -28.37 14.29 12.79
CA ALA A 186 -29.63 14.79 13.35
C ALA A 186 -29.38 15.23 14.81
N PRO A 187 -29.95 16.36 15.26
CA PRO A 187 -29.79 16.86 16.61
C PRO A 187 -30.33 15.90 17.68
#